data_7bd1f7a237333eaeb45219c5cfa2faa4
#
_entry.id   7bd1f7a237333eaeb45219c5cfa2faa4
#
_cell.length_a   1.000
_cell.length_b   1.000
_cell.length_c   1.000
_cell.angle_alpha   90.00
_cell.angle_beta   90.00
_cell.angle_gamma   90.00
#
_symmetry.space_group_name_H-M   'P 1'
#
loop_
_entity.id
_entity.type
_entity.pdbx_description
1 polymer ?
#
loop_
_entity_poly.entity_id
_entity_poly.type
_entity_poly.pdbx_seq_one_letter_code
_entity_poly.pdbx_strand_id
1 'polypeptide(L)'
;MTKNGHRSAYSSFEHSTLFRHSSFELRHFALAFCFTFTLALYSEPPPSAKDILASVRMMESRQQVDLQGQLRQDNIVVPFHLVQNGPLIRYSFANPDEVLQLRLGENSSRLDLVTGGGSEQFATSKLKQKIRGTSVTYEDLAFKFLYWPTARVLGEENVRTRDCWKLQLRAPSRESQYSNVLLWIDKASGALMRMEGYDWNAQLAKRFEVVSAQKIEGRWFLKQMRIEELQPGTNHVQARTYLEIKR
;
A
#
# COMPACT_ATOMS: atom_id res chain seq x y z
N MET A 1 -30.38 -15.44 -60.77
CA MET A 1 -29.57 -15.16 -61.98
C MET A 1 -28.13 -15.26 -61.50
N THR A 2 -27.61 -16.42 -61.79
CA THR A 2 -26.52 -16.77 -62.72
C THR A 2 -25.19 -16.16 -62.27
N LYS A 3 -24.22 -16.89 -61.94
CA LYS A 3 -23.50 -18.06 -62.44
C LYS A 3 -22.00 -17.78 -62.45
N ASN A 4 -21.28 -18.71 -61.92
CA ASN A 4 -20.05 -19.37 -62.45
C ASN A 4 -18.76 -18.53 -62.39
N GLY A 5 -17.63 -19.12 -62.06
CA GLY A 5 -17.19 -20.52 -62.03
C GLY A 5 -15.77 -20.62 -62.57
N HIS A 6 -15.13 -21.68 -62.17
CA HIS A 6 -13.98 -22.37 -62.79
C HIS A 6 -12.60 -21.95 -62.33
N ARG A 7 -11.92 -22.86 -61.62
CA ARG A 7 -11.20 -24.11 -61.96
C ARG A 7 -9.91 -23.89 -62.77
N SER A 8 -8.88 -24.39 -62.16
CA SER A 8 -8.08 -25.60 -62.59
C SER A 8 -6.74 -25.16 -63.21
N ALA A 9 -5.63 -25.81 -63.16
CA ALA A 9 -5.20 -27.12 -62.73
C ALA A 9 -3.68 -27.22 -62.84
N TYR A 10 -3.13 -28.16 -62.11
CA TYR A 10 -2.03 -29.09 -62.46
C TYR A 10 -0.89 -28.64 -63.34
N SER A 11 0.35 -28.89 -62.92
CA SER A 11 1.17 -29.87 -63.57
C SER A 11 2.49 -30.12 -62.84
N SER A 12 2.66 -31.35 -62.45
CA SER A 12 3.90 -32.03 -62.10
C SER A 12 4.82 -32.16 -63.30
N PHE A 13 6.11 -32.23 -63.08
CA PHE A 13 6.99 -33.13 -63.87
C PHE A 13 8.21 -33.55 -63.06
N GLU A 14 8.43 -34.82 -63.09
CA GLU A 14 9.49 -35.62 -62.52
C GLU A 14 10.77 -35.59 -63.38
N HIS A 15 11.73 -36.31 -62.84
CA HIS A 15 12.90 -36.97 -63.37
C HIS A 15 14.22 -36.24 -63.23
N SER A 16 15.23 -36.86 -62.88
CA SER A 16 15.75 -38.16 -62.46
C SER A 16 17.27 -38.13 -62.53
N THR A 17 17.91 -38.81 -61.58
CA THR A 17 19.12 -39.65 -61.72
C THR A 17 20.46 -38.98 -62.16
N LEU A 18 21.60 -39.25 -61.63
CA LEU A 18 22.32 -40.49 -61.27
C LEU A 18 23.77 -40.16 -60.81
N PHE A 19 24.28 -40.95 -59.84
CA PHE A 19 25.67 -41.39 -59.65
C PHE A 19 26.76 -40.40 -59.36
N ARG A 20 27.72 -40.60 -58.45
CA ARG A 20 28.48 -41.78 -58.04
C ARG A 20 29.35 -41.49 -56.84
N HIS A 21 29.49 -42.48 -55.96
CA HIS A 21 30.56 -42.78 -55.01
C HIS A 21 31.81 -41.90 -54.96
N SER A 22 32.16 -41.50 -53.74
CA SER A 22 33.49 -41.74 -53.23
C SER A 22 33.49 -41.73 -51.70
N SER A 23 33.86 -42.84 -51.13
CA SER A 23 34.16 -43.09 -49.74
C SER A 23 35.42 -42.32 -49.36
N PHE A 24 35.30 -41.54 -48.26
CA PHE A 24 36.45 -41.16 -47.42
C PHE A 24 36.05 -41.15 -45.99
N GLU A 25 36.48 -42.17 -45.27
CA GLU A 25 36.39 -42.24 -43.81
C GLU A 25 37.35 -41.15 -43.24
N LEU A 26 36.81 -40.23 -42.39
CA LEU A 26 37.66 -39.56 -41.41
C LEU A 26 36.84 -39.47 -40.11
N ARG A 27 37.22 -40.34 -39.18
CA ARG A 27 36.85 -40.25 -37.79
C ARG A 27 37.31 -38.94 -37.20
N HIS A 28 36.40 -38.02 -36.93
CA HIS A 28 36.66 -36.92 -36.02
C HIS A 28 35.58 -36.96 -34.94
N PHE A 29 36.03 -37.36 -33.79
CA PHE A 29 35.35 -37.25 -32.49
C PHE A 29 35.07 -35.78 -32.22
N ALA A 30 33.89 -35.29 -32.58
CA ALA A 30 33.41 -33.98 -32.13
C ALA A 30 32.70 -34.17 -30.79
N LEU A 31 33.47 -33.98 -29.71
CA LEU A 31 32.90 -33.77 -28.38
C LEU A 31 32.06 -32.48 -28.43
N ALA A 32 30.75 -32.65 -28.58
CA ALA A 32 29.80 -31.57 -28.40
C ALA A 32 29.75 -31.25 -26.90
N PHE A 33 30.55 -30.26 -26.47
CA PHE A 33 30.47 -29.67 -25.15
C PHE A 33 29.19 -28.82 -25.12
N CYS A 34 28.06 -29.42 -24.72
CA CYS A 34 26.85 -28.68 -24.38
C CYS A 34 27.14 -27.83 -23.12
N PHE A 35 27.58 -26.60 -23.36
CA PHE A 35 27.55 -25.57 -22.34
C PHE A 35 26.08 -25.21 -22.05
N THR A 36 25.46 -25.92 -21.15
CA THR A 36 24.20 -25.47 -20.54
C THR A 36 24.51 -24.23 -19.69
N PHE A 37 24.35 -23.09 -20.34
CA PHE A 37 24.32 -21.81 -19.62
C PHE A 37 23.06 -21.81 -18.77
N THR A 38 23.15 -22.30 -17.54
CA THR A 38 22.15 -22.06 -16.51
C THR A 38 22.17 -20.57 -16.23
N LEU A 39 21.30 -19.80 -16.89
CA LEU A 39 20.91 -18.47 -16.46
C LEU A 39 20.29 -18.63 -15.07
N ALA A 40 21.12 -18.51 -14.04
CA ALA A 40 20.64 -18.28 -12.70
C ALA A 40 19.85 -16.96 -12.78
N LEU A 41 18.53 -17.08 -12.77
CA LEU A 41 17.65 -15.93 -12.55
C LEU A 41 18.01 -15.40 -11.16
N TYR A 42 18.88 -14.41 -11.11
CA TYR A 42 19.11 -13.60 -9.92
C TYR A 42 17.78 -12.89 -9.65
N SER A 43 16.93 -13.54 -8.86
CA SER A 43 15.79 -12.85 -8.25
C SER A 43 16.39 -11.85 -7.27
N GLU A 44 16.18 -10.59 -7.54
CA GLU A 44 16.57 -9.52 -6.62
C GLU A 44 15.97 -9.85 -5.24
N PRO A 45 16.75 -9.77 -4.15
CA PRO A 45 16.21 -10.05 -2.84
C PRO A 45 15.05 -9.11 -2.52
N PRO A 46 14.00 -9.57 -1.86
CA PRO A 46 12.86 -8.74 -1.52
C PRO A 46 13.33 -7.52 -0.71
N PRO A 47 12.73 -6.33 -0.93
CA PRO A 47 13.13 -5.12 -0.22
C PRO A 47 12.96 -5.30 1.30
N SER A 48 13.85 -4.68 2.08
CA SER A 48 13.73 -4.72 3.53
C SER A 48 12.49 -3.93 4.00
N ALA A 49 11.95 -4.28 5.17
CA ALA A 49 10.85 -3.52 5.77
C ALA A 49 11.21 -2.03 5.95
N LYS A 50 12.48 -1.74 6.24
CA LYS A 50 12.99 -0.38 6.39
C LYS A 50 12.90 0.39 5.08
N ASP A 51 13.27 -0.22 3.96
CA ASP A 51 13.24 0.40 2.63
C ASP A 51 11.80 0.66 2.17
N ILE A 52 10.90 -0.32 2.40
CA ILE A 52 9.48 -0.16 2.09
C ILE A 52 8.90 1.02 2.89
N LEU A 53 9.14 1.08 4.20
CA LEU A 53 8.65 2.18 5.04
C LEU A 53 9.28 3.52 4.68
N ALA A 54 10.55 3.55 4.30
CA ALA A 54 11.22 4.76 3.83
C ALA A 54 10.56 5.28 2.55
N SER A 55 10.23 4.38 1.61
CA SER A 55 9.52 4.75 0.37
C SER A 55 8.12 5.31 0.66
N VAL A 56 7.37 4.70 1.59
CA VAL A 56 6.05 5.20 2.01
C VAL A 56 6.17 6.61 2.59
N ARG A 57 7.08 6.83 3.55
CA ARG A 57 7.30 8.15 4.16
C ARG A 57 7.72 9.20 3.13
N MET A 58 8.60 8.84 2.20
CA MET A 58 9.04 9.73 1.12
C MET A 58 7.88 10.11 0.19
N MET A 59 7.01 9.16 -0.17
CA MET A 59 5.86 9.46 -1.01
C MET A 59 4.86 10.36 -0.29
N GLU A 60 4.54 10.07 0.96
CA GLU A 60 3.69 10.92 1.79
C GLU A 60 4.25 12.34 1.90
N SER A 61 5.57 12.49 2.13
CA SER A 61 6.20 13.80 2.28
C SER A 61 6.28 14.64 0.99
N ARG A 62 5.87 14.10 -0.16
CA ARG A 62 5.87 14.83 -1.45
C ARG A 62 4.49 15.23 -1.92
N GLN A 63 3.45 14.86 -1.19
CA GLN A 63 2.08 15.16 -1.59
C GLN A 63 1.76 16.64 -1.42
N GLN A 64 0.94 17.15 -2.33
CA GLN A 64 0.31 18.47 -2.23
C GLN A 64 -1.17 18.27 -2.50
N VAL A 65 -1.99 18.44 -1.48
CA VAL A 65 -3.43 18.23 -1.57
C VAL A 65 -4.17 19.23 -0.69
N ASP A 66 -5.36 19.57 -1.14
CA ASP A 66 -6.36 20.36 -0.42
C ASP A 66 -7.70 19.62 -0.57
N LEU A 67 -8.16 19.00 0.51
CA LEU A 67 -9.27 18.05 0.46
C LEU A 67 -10.27 18.33 1.60
N GLN A 68 -11.53 18.32 1.25
CA GLN A 68 -12.63 18.26 2.22
C GLN A 68 -12.96 16.80 2.52
N GLY A 69 -13.27 16.50 3.77
CA GLY A 69 -13.64 15.15 4.16
C GLY A 69 -14.53 15.11 5.38
N GLN A 70 -14.88 13.90 5.77
CA GLN A 70 -15.61 13.66 7.02
C GLN A 70 -15.26 12.30 7.62
N LEU A 71 -15.34 12.21 8.95
CA LEU A 71 -15.47 10.95 9.67
C LEU A 71 -16.96 10.72 9.94
N ARG A 72 -17.48 9.57 9.55
CA ARG A 72 -18.88 9.20 9.77
C ARG A 72 -18.98 7.88 10.51
N GLN A 73 -19.64 7.90 11.65
CA GLN A 73 -19.96 6.73 12.47
C GLN A 73 -21.37 6.84 12.99
N ASP A 74 -22.25 5.93 12.58
CA ASP A 74 -23.68 5.96 12.92
C ASP A 74 -24.29 7.35 12.65
N ASN A 75 -24.75 8.05 13.70
CA ASN A 75 -25.31 9.40 13.61
C ASN A 75 -24.25 10.53 13.80
N ILE A 76 -23.00 10.16 14.03
CA ILE A 76 -21.90 11.12 14.22
C ILE A 76 -21.31 11.43 12.86
N VAL A 77 -21.24 12.72 12.51
CA VAL A 77 -20.56 13.23 11.34
C VAL A 77 -19.59 14.33 11.77
N VAL A 78 -18.30 14.10 11.55
CA VAL A 78 -17.23 15.04 11.88
C VAL A 78 -16.59 15.53 10.58
N PRO A 79 -17.01 16.69 10.05
CA PRO A 79 -16.36 17.25 8.87
C PRO A 79 -14.95 17.72 9.22
N PHE A 80 -14.05 17.59 8.26
CA PHE A 80 -12.68 18.12 8.37
C PHE A 80 -12.21 18.67 7.03
N HIS A 81 -11.25 19.58 7.11
CA HIS A 81 -10.45 20.04 5.99
C HIS A 81 -9.01 19.57 6.16
N LEU A 82 -8.46 18.93 5.14
CA LEU A 82 -7.09 18.42 5.11
C LEU A 82 -6.30 19.19 4.06
N VAL A 83 -5.26 19.89 4.51
CA VAL A 83 -4.28 20.52 3.62
C VAL A 83 -2.94 19.86 3.86
N GLN A 84 -2.35 19.33 2.81
CA GLN A 84 -0.99 18.80 2.86
C GLN A 84 -0.10 19.57 1.90
N ASN A 85 1.04 20.01 2.41
CA ASN A 85 2.09 20.65 1.63
C ASN A 85 3.43 19.99 2.00
N GLY A 86 3.79 19.00 1.20
CA GLY A 86 4.96 18.19 1.48
C GLY A 86 4.86 17.46 2.82
N PRO A 87 5.84 17.64 3.73
CA PRO A 87 5.87 16.94 5.02
C PRO A 87 4.90 17.50 6.07
N LEU A 88 4.16 18.55 5.75
CA LEU A 88 3.19 19.17 6.66
C LEU A 88 1.77 18.82 6.25
N ILE A 89 1.05 18.15 7.16
CA ILE A 89 -0.36 17.84 7.00
C ILE A 89 -1.13 18.58 8.07
N ARG A 90 -2.12 19.36 7.68
CA ARG A 90 -3.00 20.10 8.58
C ARG A 90 -4.41 19.55 8.50
N TYR A 91 -4.97 19.19 9.64
CA TYR A 91 -6.35 18.79 9.81
C TYR A 91 -7.09 19.92 10.54
N SER A 92 -8.13 20.46 9.94
CA SER A 92 -8.97 21.47 10.55
C SER A 92 -10.37 20.90 10.77
N PHE A 93 -10.82 20.89 12.02
CA PHE A 93 -12.14 20.47 12.45
C PHE A 93 -12.93 21.69 12.91
N ALA A 94 -14.23 21.74 12.60
CA ALA A 94 -15.15 22.77 13.09
C ALA A 94 -16.02 22.22 14.24
N ASN A 95 -16.51 23.09 15.12
CA ASN A 95 -17.49 22.82 16.18
C ASN A 95 -17.10 21.74 17.22
N PRO A 96 -16.17 22.04 18.15
CA PRO A 96 -15.38 23.27 18.30
C PRO A 96 -14.23 23.33 17.29
N ASP A 97 -13.73 24.53 17.05
CA ASP A 97 -12.58 24.70 16.16
C ASP A 97 -11.34 24.06 16.75
N GLU A 98 -10.71 23.21 15.99
CA GLU A 98 -9.48 22.51 16.35
C GLU A 98 -8.62 22.31 15.09
N VAL A 99 -7.37 22.75 15.17
CA VAL A 99 -6.42 22.60 14.07
C VAL A 99 -5.24 21.78 14.56
N LEU A 100 -5.04 20.64 13.94
CA LEU A 100 -3.89 19.76 14.17
C LEU A 100 -2.92 19.90 13.02
N GLN A 101 -1.63 19.92 13.33
CA GLN A 101 -0.57 19.93 12.34
C GLN A 101 0.35 18.74 12.56
N LEU A 102 0.37 17.82 11.61
CA LEU A 102 1.30 16.70 11.59
C LEU A 102 2.52 17.08 10.76
N ARG A 103 3.71 16.91 11.33
CA ARG A 103 5.00 17.03 10.65
C ARG A 103 5.58 15.66 10.43
N LEU A 104 5.83 15.31 9.19
CA LEU A 104 6.51 14.08 8.79
C LEU A 104 8.00 14.37 8.66
N GLY A 105 8.80 13.95 9.63
CA GLY A 105 10.26 14.06 9.58
C GLY A 105 10.91 12.81 8.97
N GLU A 106 12.21 12.78 8.94
CA GLU A 106 12.96 11.60 8.45
C GLU A 106 12.83 10.40 9.39
N ASN A 107 12.94 10.63 10.69
CA ASN A 107 13.02 9.60 11.72
C ASN A 107 11.85 9.60 12.72
N SER A 108 10.94 10.55 12.63
CA SER A 108 9.77 10.66 13.52
C SER A 108 8.68 11.49 12.89
N SER A 109 7.45 11.29 13.36
CA SER A 109 6.34 12.21 13.13
C SER A 109 6.02 12.97 14.43
N ARG A 110 5.55 14.20 14.28
CA ARG A 110 5.13 15.05 15.39
C ARG A 110 3.77 15.65 15.10
N LEU A 111 2.83 15.44 16.02
CA LEU A 111 1.51 16.07 15.99
C LEU A 111 1.54 17.29 16.91
N ASP A 112 1.12 18.43 16.40
CA ASP A 112 1.01 19.69 17.11
C ASP A 112 -0.46 20.16 17.10
N LEU A 113 -0.86 20.85 18.17
CA LEU A 113 -2.09 21.64 18.22
C LEU A 113 -1.77 23.07 17.80
N VAL A 114 -2.51 23.60 16.84
CA VAL A 114 -2.35 24.99 16.37
C VAL A 114 -3.39 25.86 17.04
N THR A 115 -2.92 26.88 17.75
CA THR A 115 -3.75 27.86 18.45
C THR A 115 -3.46 29.26 17.91
N GLY A 116 -4.24 30.27 18.32
CA GLY A 116 -3.98 31.67 17.96
C GLY A 116 -2.62 32.22 18.43
N GLY A 117 -2.00 31.55 19.42
CA GLY A 117 -0.68 31.92 19.96
C GLY A 117 0.48 31.12 19.31
N GLY A 118 0.22 30.23 18.40
CA GLY A 118 1.24 29.42 17.73
C GLY A 118 0.92 27.92 17.66
N SER A 119 1.96 27.11 17.57
CA SER A 119 1.86 25.65 17.46
C SER A 119 2.57 25.01 18.66
N GLU A 120 1.86 24.18 19.41
CA GLU A 120 2.38 23.43 20.55
C GLU A 120 2.29 21.92 20.33
N GLN A 121 3.20 21.17 20.91
CA GLN A 121 3.18 19.71 20.78
C GLN A 121 1.89 19.15 21.40
N PHE A 122 1.18 18.32 20.63
CA PHE A 122 -0.03 17.66 21.13
C PHE A 122 0.31 16.74 22.31
N ALA A 123 -0.42 16.89 23.40
CA ALA A 123 -0.14 16.17 24.65
C ALA A 123 -0.22 14.65 24.45
N THR A 124 0.85 13.93 24.82
CA THR A 124 0.93 12.48 24.67
C THR A 124 -0.22 11.76 25.38
N SER A 125 -0.65 12.27 26.55
CA SER A 125 -1.78 11.72 27.30
C SER A 125 -3.12 11.78 26.56
N LYS A 126 -3.26 12.68 25.58
CA LYS A 126 -4.46 12.86 24.76
C LYS A 126 -4.43 12.04 23.46
N LEU A 127 -3.29 11.47 23.06
CA LEU A 127 -3.16 10.76 21.79
C LEU A 127 -4.15 9.60 21.63
N LYS A 128 -4.48 8.90 22.74
CA LYS A 128 -5.43 7.77 22.73
C LYS A 128 -6.90 8.21 22.79
N GLN A 129 -7.17 9.50 22.89
CA GLN A 129 -8.54 10.00 22.89
C GLN A 129 -9.15 9.88 21.48
N LYS A 130 -10.42 9.55 21.45
CA LYS A 130 -11.21 9.46 20.22
C LYS A 130 -11.53 10.84 19.68
N ILE A 131 -11.43 11.01 18.38
CA ILE A 131 -11.82 12.24 17.70
C ILE A 131 -13.34 12.30 17.68
N ARG A 132 -13.89 13.16 18.55
CA ARG A 132 -15.33 13.49 18.61
C ARG A 132 -16.25 12.27 18.66
N GLY A 133 -15.86 11.25 19.42
CA GLY A 133 -16.65 10.03 19.61
C GLY A 133 -16.58 9.00 18.50
N THR A 134 -15.80 9.25 17.44
CA THR A 134 -15.54 8.24 16.39
C THR A 134 -14.54 7.19 16.86
N SER A 135 -14.35 6.11 16.11
CA SER A 135 -13.34 5.08 16.40
C SER A 135 -11.90 5.53 16.09
N VAL A 136 -11.73 6.69 15.47
CA VAL A 136 -10.40 7.27 15.15
C VAL A 136 -9.86 8.00 16.36
N THR A 137 -8.59 7.76 16.69
CA THR A 137 -7.88 8.50 17.76
C THR A 137 -6.90 9.51 17.17
N TYR A 138 -6.42 10.44 17.98
CA TYR A 138 -5.35 11.37 17.56
C TYR A 138 -4.05 10.62 17.23
N GLU A 139 -3.77 9.50 17.90
CA GLU A 139 -2.62 8.64 17.57
C GLU A 139 -2.72 8.04 16.16
N ASP A 140 -3.93 7.69 15.72
CA ASP A 140 -4.17 7.16 14.38
C ASP A 140 -3.82 8.19 13.31
N LEU A 141 -4.06 9.49 13.55
CA LEU A 141 -3.68 10.58 12.64
C LEU A 141 -2.19 10.91 12.69
N ALA A 142 -1.48 10.54 13.76
CA ALA A 142 -0.08 10.91 13.93
C ALA A 142 0.89 10.01 13.14
N PHE A 143 0.45 8.87 12.62
CA PHE A 143 1.25 7.90 11.84
C PHE A 143 2.56 7.49 12.51
N LYS A 144 2.65 7.54 13.84
CA LYS A 144 3.88 7.23 14.59
C LYS A 144 4.42 5.83 14.30
N PHE A 145 3.55 4.87 14.02
CA PHE A 145 3.93 3.50 13.71
C PHE A 145 4.83 3.37 12.47
N LEU A 146 4.73 4.30 11.49
CA LEU A 146 5.60 4.30 10.32
C LEU A 146 7.09 4.55 10.65
N TYR A 147 7.36 4.98 11.87
CA TYR A 147 8.70 5.32 12.38
C TYR A 147 9.21 4.36 13.46
N TRP A 148 8.46 3.29 13.75
CA TRP A 148 8.90 2.32 14.73
C TRP A 148 10.15 1.57 14.25
N PRO A 149 11.16 1.42 15.11
CA PRO A 149 12.47 0.89 14.69
C PRO A 149 12.44 -0.60 14.38
N THR A 150 11.50 -1.34 15.01
CA THR A 150 11.38 -2.79 14.86
C THR A 150 10.33 -3.10 13.81
N ALA A 151 10.78 -3.35 12.58
CA ALA A 151 9.91 -3.73 11.46
C ALA A 151 10.46 -4.95 10.73
N ARG A 152 9.58 -5.83 10.25
CA ARG A 152 9.95 -6.97 9.40
C ARG A 152 8.90 -7.22 8.32
N VAL A 153 9.36 -7.73 7.18
CA VAL A 153 8.47 -8.24 6.12
C VAL A 153 8.01 -9.64 6.55
N LEU A 154 6.70 -9.87 6.53
CA LEU A 154 6.10 -11.19 6.77
C LEU A 154 5.88 -11.98 5.48
N GLY A 155 5.87 -11.31 4.34
CA GLY A 155 5.60 -11.88 3.02
C GLY A 155 4.75 -10.97 2.18
N GLU A 156 4.03 -11.58 1.26
CA GLU A 156 3.15 -10.92 0.31
C GLU A 156 1.71 -11.40 0.52
N GLU A 157 0.76 -10.52 0.34
CA GLU A 157 -0.66 -10.85 0.46
C GLU A 157 -1.50 -9.94 -0.44
N ASN A 158 -2.53 -10.48 -1.05
CA ASN A 158 -3.47 -9.70 -1.83
C ASN A 158 -4.49 -9.01 -0.91
N VAL A 159 -4.62 -7.70 -1.04
CA VAL A 159 -5.70 -6.93 -0.43
C VAL A 159 -6.59 -6.39 -1.54
N ARG A 160 -7.82 -6.91 -1.62
CA ARG A 160 -8.72 -6.69 -2.75
C ARG A 160 -8.08 -7.16 -4.06
N THR A 161 -7.72 -6.25 -4.95
CA THR A 161 -7.09 -6.56 -6.24
C THR A 161 -5.63 -6.07 -6.31
N ARG A 162 -5.00 -5.79 -5.15
CA ARG A 162 -3.67 -5.19 -5.07
C ARG A 162 -2.70 -6.15 -4.41
N ASP A 163 -1.55 -6.36 -5.04
CA ASP A 163 -0.43 -7.12 -4.48
C ASP A 163 0.29 -6.26 -3.46
N CYS A 164 0.33 -6.70 -2.21
CA CYS A 164 0.86 -5.93 -1.11
C CYS A 164 2.02 -6.65 -0.42
N TRP A 165 2.99 -5.87 0.04
CA TRP A 165 3.92 -6.28 1.08
C TRP A 165 3.17 -6.29 2.41
N LYS A 166 3.27 -7.40 3.16
CA LYS A 166 2.76 -7.49 4.52
C LYS A 166 3.91 -7.26 5.50
N LEU A 167 3.80 -6.21 6.29
CA LEU A 167 4.81 -5.83 7.28
C LEU A 167 4.26 -5.99 8.70
N GLN A 168 5.15 -6.33 9.63
CA GLN A 168 4.87 -6.25 11.07
C GLN A 168 5.80 -5.22 11.69
N LEU A 169 5.23 -4.32 12.49
CA LEU A 169 5.94 -3.30 13.23
C LEU A 169 5.62 -3.47 14.72
N ARG A 170 6.62 -3.34 15.59
CA ARG A 170 6.45 -3.42 17.05
C ARG A 170 6.68 -2.06 17.69
N ALA A 171 5.78 -1.69 18.59
CA ALA A 171 5.90 -0.46 19.35
C ALA A 171 7.15 -0.46 20.24
N PRO A 172 7.88 0.64 20.31
CA PRO A 172 9.06 0.74 21.19
C PRO A 172 8.71 0.86 22.67
N SER A 173 7.50 1.30 23.00
CA SER A 173 7.06 1.50 24.40
C SER A 173 5.54 1.39 24.54
N ARG A 174 5.05 1.30 25.79
CA ARG A 174 3.62 1.26 26.13
C ARG A 174 2.91 2.62 26.00
N GLU A 175 3.56 3.64 25.51
CA GLU A 175 2.94 4.94 25.22
C GLU A 175 1.92 4.81 24.07
N SER A 176 2.18 3.95 23.09
CA SER A 176 1.24 3.66 22.02
C SER A 176 0.03 2.85 22.52
N GLN A 177 -1.14 3.07 21.88
CA GLN A 177 -2.31 2.20 22.08
C GLN A 177 -2.08 0.80 21.50
N TYR A 178 -1.16 0.65 20.54
CA TYR A 178 -0.82 -0.61 19.90
C TYR A 178 0.50 -1.17 20.40
N SER A 179 0.56 -2.48 20.63
CA SER A 179 1.79 -3.23 20.87
C SER A 179 2.50 -3.59 19.57
N ASN A 180 1.70 -3.89 18.55
CA ASN A 180 2.19 -4.11 17.21
C ASN A 180 1.14 -3.71 16.17
N VAL A 181 1.62 -3.47 14.94
CA VAL A 181 0.80 -3.10 13.80
C VAL A 181 1.18 -3.98 12.61
N LEU A 182 0.19 -4.50 11.89
CA LEU A 182 0.38 -5.10 10.58
C LEU A 182 -0.02 -4.09 9.52
N LEU A 183 0.81 -3.94 8.49
CA LEU A 183 0.57 -3.06 7.35
C LEU A 183 0.57 -3.86 6.06
N TRP A 184 -0.33 -3.52 5.15
CA TRP A 184 -0.36 -4.01 3.77
C TRP A 184 -0.10 -2.82 2.84
N ILE A 185 1.08 -2.80 2.25
CA ILE A 185 1.56 -1.74 1.37
C ILE A 185 1.50 -2.24 -0.07
N ASP A 186 0.73 -1.57 -0.90
CA ASP A 186 0.63 -1.88 -2.34
C ASP A 186 2.00 -1.76 -3.02
N LYS A 187 2.44 -2.81 -3.67
CA LYS A 187 3.75 -2.88 -4.30
C LYS A 187 3.92 -1.88 -5.44
N ALA A 188 2.86 -1.63 -6.19
CA ALA A 188 2.91 -0.77 -7.37
C ALA A 188 2.90 0.72 -7.03
N SER A 189 2.13 1.12 -6.00
CA SER A 189 1.93 2.53 -5.66
C SER A 189 2.50 2.94 -4.30
N GLY A 190 2.92 1.98 -3.46
CA GLY A 190 3.32 2.26 -2.09
C GLY A 190 2.18 2.69 -1.16
N ALA A 191 0.94 2.65 -1.60
CA ALA A 191 -0.20 3.06 -0.80
C ALA A 191 -0.47 2.07 0.33
N LEU A 192 -0.83 2.59 1.51
CA LEU A 192 -1.30 1.78 2.63
C LEU A 192 -2.73 1.31 2.35
N MET A 193 -2.89 0.02 2.03
CA MET A 193 -4.18 -0.59 1.68
C MET A 193 -4.96 -1.08 2.89
N ARG A 194 -4.24 -1.62 3.89
CA ARG A 194 -4.80 -2.10 5.16
C ARG A 194 -3.81 -1.91 6.29
N MET A 195 -4.33 -1.60 7.47
CA MET A 195 -3.61 -1.60 8.73
C MET A 195 -4.42 -2.39 9.77
N GLU A 196 -3.77 -3.20 10.57
CA GLU A 196 -4.33 -3.85 11.75
C GLU A 196 -3.50 -3.51 12.98
N GLY A 197 -4.14 -2.89 13.97
CA GLY A 197 -3.53 -2.53 15.24
C GLY A 197 -3.90 -3.53 16.33
N TYR A 198 -2.90 -4.09 16.98
CA TYR A 198 -3.04 -5.06 18.08
C TYR A 198 -2.72 -4.40 19.41
N ASP A 199 -3.56 -4.62 20.41
CA ASP A 199 -3.36 -4.10 21.75
C ASP A 199 -2.19 -4.80 22.49
N TRP A 200 -1.97 -4.41 23.75
CA TRP A 200 -0.89 -4.97 24.57
C TRP A 200 -1.17 -6.39 25.11
N ASN A 201 -2.36 -6.94 24.85
CA ASN A 201 -2.74 -8.34 25.07
C ASN A 201 -2.66 -9.14 23.76
N ALA A 202 -2.05 -8.57 22.71
CA ALA A 202 -1.93 -9.16 21.38
C ALA A 202 -3.29 -9.44 20.70
N GLN A 203 -4.34 -8.69 21.07
CA GLN A 203 -5.66 -8.82 20.48
C GLN A 203 -5.88 -7.73 19.43
N LEU A 204 -6.51 -8.10 18.32
CA LEU A 204 -6.85 -7.15 17.26
C LEU A 204 -7.84 -6.12 17.80
N ALA A 205 -7.39 -4.87 17.93
CA ALA A 205 -8.17 -3.76 18.46
C ALA A 205 -8.81 -2.93 17.36
N LYS A 206 -8.08 -2.66 16.27
CA LYS A 206 -8.56 -1.86 15.15
C LYS A 206 -8.12 -2.40 13.80
N ARG A 207 -8.96 -2.20 12.80
CA ARG A 207 -8.64 -2.43 11.39
C ARG A 207 -9.00 -1.22 10.57
N PHE A 208 -8.07 -0.78 9.73
CA PHE A 208 -8.24 0.24 8.71
C PHE A 208 -8.13 -0.43 7.34
N GLU A 209 -9.07 -0.16 6.44
CA GLU A 209 -9.04 -0.74 5.10
C GLU A 209 -9.53 0.27 4.07
N VAL A 210 -8.76 0.46 3.02
CA VAL A 210 -9.17 1.26 1.86
C VAL A 210 -10.35 0.57 1.18
N VAL A 211 -11.50 1.26 1.15
CA VAL A 211 -12.72 0.78 0.48
C VAL A 211 -12.71 1.17 -0.98
N SER A 212 -12.37 2.42 -1.26
CA SER A 212 -12.32 2.94 -2.62
C SER A 212 -11.31 4.07 -2.76
N ALA A 213 -10.82 4.25 -3.98
CA ALA A 213 -9.98 5.35 -4.40
C ALA A 213 -10.65 6.12 -5.52
N GLN A 214 -10.24 7.36 -5.75
CA GLN A 214 -10.71 8.23 -6.83
C GLN A 214 -9.53 8.86 -7.55
N LYS A 215 -9.72 9.21 -8.81
CA LYS A 215 -8.72 9.89 -9.61
C LYS A 215 -9.03 11.39 -9.64
N ILE A 216 -8.08 12.21 -9.21
CA ILE A 216 -8.15 13.67 -9.23
C ILE A 216 -6.93 14.15 -10.00
N GLU A 217 -7.15 14.92 -11.08
CA GLU A 217 -6.08 15.48 -11.94
C GLU A 217 -5.02 14.42 -12.35
N GLY A 218 -5.50 13.23 -12.72
CA GLY A 218 -4.63 12.13 -13.17
C GLY A 218 -3.99 11.29 -12.06
N ARG A 219 -4.06 11.70 -10.79
CA ARG A 219 -3.50 10.99 -9.62
C ARG A 219 -4.56 10.27 -8.82
N TRP A 220 -4.19 9.14 -8.21
CA TRP A 220 -5.08 8.37 -7.33
C TRP A 220 -5.02 8.89 -5.90
N PHE A 221 -6.20 9.12 -5.32
CA PHE A 221 -6.38 9.53 -3.93
C PHE A 221 -7.36 8.59 -3.23
N LEU A 222 -7.23 8.50 -1.91
CA LEU A 222 -8.22 7.86 -1.07
C LEU A 222 -9.58 8.54 -1.30
N LYS A 223 -10.62 7.74 -1.55
CA LYS A 223 -12.02 8.21 -1.55
C LYS A 223 -12.71 7.81 -0.26
N GLN A 224 -12.56 6.56 0.16
CA GLN A 224 -13.17 6.05 1.37
C GLN A 224 -12.28 5.01 2.03
N MET A 225 -12.12 5.12 3.35
CA MET A 225 -11.48 4.14 4.23
C MET A 225 -12.48 3.71 5.30
N ARG A 226 -12.55 2.42 5.57
CA ARG A 226 -13.29 1.84 6.68
C ARG A 226 -12.37 1.63 7.86
N ILE A 227 -12.79 2.09 9.03
CA ILE A 227 -12.09 1.93 10.30
C ILE A 227 -13.03 1.16 11.23
N GLU A 228 -12.60 -0.01 11.65
CA GLU A 228 -13.34 -0.90 12.55
C GLU A 228 -12.64 -0.99 13.90
N GLU A 229 -13.38 -0.74 14.95
CA GLU A 229 -12.98 -1.03 16.33
C GLU A 229 -13.53 -2.40 16.69
N LEU A 230 -12.68 -3.31 17.15
CA LEU A 230 -13.06 -4.68 17.45
C LEU A 230 -13.12 -4.93 18.95
N GLN A 231 -14.02 -5.80 19.34
CA GLN A 231 -14.08 -6.30 20.71
C GLN A 231 -12.86 -7.18 21.00
N PRO A 232 -12.07 -6.88 22.04
CA PRO A 232 -10.90 -7.66 22.37
C PRO A 232 -11.21 -9.17 22.51
N GLY A 233 -10.34 -10.00 21.95
CA GLY A 233 -10.48 -11.46 21.98
C GLY A 233 -11.52 -12.05 21.05
N THR A 234 -12.22 -11.23 20.28
CA THR A 234 -13.21 -11.67 19.28
C THR A 234 -12.94 -10.97 17.96
N ASN A 235 -13.60 -11.44 16.89
CA ASN A 235 -13.62 -10.71 15.62
C ASN A 235 -14.88 -9.83 15.47
N HIS A 236 -15.60 -9.60 16.56
CA HIS A 236 -16.82 -8.80 16.54
C HIS A 236 -16.49 -7.30 16.42
N VAL A 237 -17.09 -6.64 15.43
CA VAL A 237 -16.95 -5.20 15.22
C VAL A 237 -17.88 -4.46 16.19
N GLN A 238 -17.32 -3.69 17.12
CA GLN A 238 -18.07 -2.87 18.09
C GLN A 238 -18.53 -1.55 17.47
N ALA A 239 -17.65 -0.93 16.66
CA ALA A 239 -17.94 0.34 16.01
C ALA A 239 -17.26 0.42 14.65
N ARG A 240 -17.87 1.18 13.74
CA ARG A 240 -17.36 1.37 12.39
C ARG A 240 -17.42 2.83 12.00
N THR A 241 -16.25 3.43 11.75
CA THR A 241 -16.11 4.77 11.21
C THR A 241 -15.72 4.68 9.74
N TYR A 242 -16.30 5.53 8.91
CA TYR A 242 -15.86 5.77 7.54
C TYR A 242 -15.16 7.12 7.46
N LEU A 243 -13.91 7.12 7.00
CA LEU A 243 -13.25 8.33 6.53
C LEU A 243 -13.61 8.48 5.06
N GLU A 244 -14.21 9.60 4.70
CA GLU A 244 -14.71 9.90 3.36
C GLU A 244 -14.13 11.22 2.89
N ILE A 245 -13.50 11.21 1.72
CA ILE A 245 -12.99 12.41 1.06
C ILE A 245 -14.05 12.90 0.08
N LYS A 246 -14.46 14.13 0.26
CA LYS A 246 -15.38 14.88 -0.62
C LYS A 246 -14.55 15.74 -1.58
N ARG A 247 -15.10 15.98 -2.73
CA ARG A 247 -14.57 17.00 -3.66
C ARG A 247 -15.01 18.38 -3.24
#